data_10b5722cffb144de52afbf57e4350764
#
_entry.id   10b5722cffb144de52afbf57e4350764
#
_cell.length_a   1.000
_cell.length_b   1.000
_cell.length_c   1.000
_cell.angle_alpha   90.00
_cell.angle_beta   90.00
_cell.angle_gamma   90.00
#
_symmetry.space_group_name_H-M   'P 1'
#
loop_
_entity.id
_entity.type
_entity.pdbx_description
1 polymer ?
#
loop_
_entity_poly.entity_id
_entity_poly.type
_entity_poly.pdbx_seq_one_letter_code
_entity_poly.pdbx_strand_id
1 'polypeptide(L)'
;LLSGTATHNRSAVELAFQGGFLSSRLPADYRGYIRQMRGSFSDLDRVFEGMRECPGGGDVDGYRIKAIFYALFFGADQPGMGKEDYRGFADCFVSYEEREDEEGNVYTEVVPLSSLDTIYSNLEILLGRAVTEENRINAQRIYQIAIQGAGSQPDRGDSLPPGTGLGEGSFSDLMAEATKYIGYPYLMGGSSPGTGFDCSGFICWVYTKSGVYSLPRTTAQGIYN
;
A
#
# COMPACT_ATOMS: atom_id res chain seq x y z
N LEU A 1 -5.95 -19.31 -2.45
CA LEU A 1 -4.88 -18.58 -3.13
C LEU A 1 -5.47 -17.33 -3.77
N LEU A 2 -5.56 -16.25 -3.01
CA LEU A 2 -5.86 -14.93 -3.55
C LEU A 2 -4.60 -14.50 -4.29
N SER A 3 -4.67 -14.38 -5.62
CA SER A 3 -3.54 -13.92 -6.44
C SER A 3 -3.10 -12.54 -5.97
N GLY A 4 -1.79 -12.29 -5.96
CA GLY A 4 -1.15 -11.10 -5.38
C GLY A 4 -1.63 -9.73 -5.88
N THR A 5 -2.50 -9.67 -6.89
CA THR A 5 -3.10 -8.44 -7.41
C THR A 5 -4.26 -7.89 -6.56
N ALA A 6 -4.94 -8.75 -5.78
CA ALA A 6 -6.09 -8.33 -4.95
C ALA A 6 -5.65 -7.78 -3.58
N THR A 7 -4.47 -8.16 -3.08
CA THR A 7 -3.99 -7.79 -1.73
C THR A 7 -3.51 -6.34 -1.62
N HIS A 8 -3.23 -5.68 -2.74
CA HIS A 8 -2.65 -4.32 -2.76
C HIS A 8 -3.55 -3.30 -3.45
N ASN A 9 -4.85 -3.51 -3.38
CA ASN A 9 -5.82 -2.52 -3.84
C ASN A 9 -5.62 -1.21 -3.05
N ARG A 10 -5.49 -0.09 -3.76
CA ARG A 10 -5.32 1.26 -3.19
C ARG A 10 -6.29 1.53 -2.05
N SER A 11 -7.58 1.25 -2.25
CA SER A 11 -8.60 1.47 -1.22
C SER A 11 -8.37 0.65 0.05
N ALA A 12 -7.85 -0.56 -0.04
CA ALA A 12 -7.54 -1.38 1.14
C ALA A 12 -6.34 -0.82 1.91
N VAL A 13 -5.31 -0.33 1.20
CA VAL A 13 -4.17 0.36 1.80
C VAL A 13 -4.64 1.64 2.51
N GLU A 14 -5.38 2.50 1.82
CA GLU A 14 -5.91 3.74 2.39
C GLU A 14 -6.77 3.46 3.64
N LEU A 15 -7.67 2.48 3.58
CA LEU A 15 -8.47 2.08 4.73
C LEU A 15 -7.62 1.52 5.89
N ALA A 16 -6.54 0.82 5.62
CA ALA A 16 -5.65 0.32 6.67
C ALA A 16 -4.86 1.46 7.35
N PHE A 17 -4.32 2.39 6.57
CA PHE A 17 -3.46 3.47 7.05
C PHE A 17 -4.22 4.66 7.66
N GLN A 18 -5.33 5.05 7.04
CA GLN A 18 -6.08 6.26 7.41
C GLN A 18 -7.31 5.99 8.26
N GLY A 19 -7.70 4.73 8.38
CA GLY A 19 -8.94 4.38 9.06
C GLY A 19 -10.17 4.52 8.16
N GLY A 20 -11.29 4.90 8.75
CA GLY A 20 -12.57 5.09 8.05
C GLY A 20 -13.49 3.88 8.13
N PHE A 21 -14.69 4.04 7.58
CA PHE A 21 -15.75 3.02 7.64
C PHE A 21 -15.48 1.85 6.71
N LEU A 22 -15.58 0.64 7.22
CA LEU A 22 -15.50 -0.58 6.42
C LEU A 22 -16.90 -0.97 5.94
N SER A 23 -17.21 -0.66 4.69
CA SER A 23 -18.48 -0.99 4.07
C SER A 23 -18.79 -2.48 4.14
N SER A 24 -20.06 -2.84 4.40
CA SER A 24 -20.52 -4.21 4.34
C SER A 24 -20.45 -4.83 2.92
N ARG A 25 -20.31 -3.99 1.90
CA ARG A 25 -20.10 -4.42 0.51
C ARG A 25 -18.70 -5.02 0.26
N LEU A 26 -17.71 -4.68 1.11
CA LEU A 26 -16.40 -5.34 1.07
C LEU A 26 -16.54 -6.80 1.51
N PRO A 27 -15.85 -7.76 0.85
CA PRO A 27 -15.83 -9.16 1.29
C PRO A 27 -15.45 -9.27 2.77
N ALA A 28 -16.03 -10.23 3.47
CA ALA A 28 -15.86 -10.38 4.92
C ALA A 28 -14.38 -10.59 5.30
N ASP A 29 -13.67 -11.41 4.53
CA ASP A 29 -12.24 -11.70 4.73
C ASP A 29 -11.40 -10.42 4.57
N TYR A 30 -11.69 -9.59 3.55
CA TYR A 30 -11.01 -8.32 3.33
C TYR A 30 -11.21 -7.34 4.50
N ARG A 31 -12.44 -7.25 5.02
CA ARG A 31 -12.70 -6.46 6.24
C ARG A 31 -11.93 -6.99 7.44
N GLY A 32 -11.78 -8.31 7.52
CA GLY A 32 -10.96 -8.98 8.53
C GLY A 32 -9.49 -8.55 8.44
N TYR A 33 -8.90 -8.67 7.26
CA TYR A 33 -7.50 -8.30 7.01
C TYR A 33 -7.22 -6.83 7.27
N ILE A 34 -8.13 -5.91 6.86
CA ILE A 34 -7.97 -4.48 7.14
C ILE A 34 -8.03 -4.20 8.65
N ARG A 35 -8.95 -4.82 9.39
CA ARG A 35 -9.00 -4.66 10.85
C ARG A 35 -7.74 -5.17 11.53
N GLN A 36 -7.24 -6.31 11.09
CA GLN A 36 -6.00 -6.91 11.59
C GLN A 36 -4.81 -5.98 11.35
N MET A 37 -4.67 -5.41 10.14
CA MET A 37 -3.63 -4.44 9.84
C MET A 37 -3.74 -3.18 10.72
N ARG A 38 -4.94 -2.66 10.94
CA ARG A 38 -5.15 -1.51 11.84
C ARG A 38 -4.70 -1.82 13.28
N GLY A 39 -4.99 -3.02 13.76
CA GLY A 39 -4.52 -3.49 15.05
C GLY A 39 -2.99 -3.51 15.12
N SER A 40 -2.35 -4.16 14.16
CA SER A 40 -0.90 -4.23 14.06
C SER A 40 -0.25 -2.85 13.91
N PHE A 41 -0.87 -1.93 13.16
CA PHE A 41 -0.37 -0.55 13.04
C PHE A 41 -0.46 0.22 14.35
N SER A 42 -1.53 -0.01 15.13
CA SER A 42 -1.64 0.58 16.47
C SER A 42 -0.56 0.05 17.42
N ASP A 43 -0.20 -1.23 17.32
CA ASP A 43 0.87 -1.82 18.13
C ASP A 43 2.25 -1.29 17.70
N LEU A 44 2.50 -1.17 16.39
CA LEU A 44 3.70 -0.51 15.87
C LEU A 44 3.81 0.95 16.30
N ASP A 45 2.69 1.70 16.31
CA ASP A 45 2.68 3.11 16.77
C ASP A 45 3.13 3.21 18.22
N ARG A 46 2.72 2.29 19.11
CA ARG A 46 3.20 2.26 20.49
C ARG A 46 4.70 1.98 20.58
N VAL A 47 5.23 1.14 19.68
CA VAL A 47 6.69 0.93 19.60
C VAL A 47 7.39 2.21 19.17
N PHE A 48 6.87 2.91 18.16
CA PHE A 48 7.45 4.18 17.71
C PHE A 48 7.39 5.27 18.77
N GLU A 49 6.32 5.35 19.56
CA GLU A 49 6.24 6.24 20.70
C GLU A 49 7.40 6.00 21.67
N GLY A 50 7.66 4.74 22.02
CA GLY A 50 8.80 4.39 22.86
C GLY A 50 10.17 4.69 22.22
N MET A 51 10.30 4.56 20.90
CA MET A 51 11.53 4.95 20.20
C MET A 51 11.77 6.46 20.22
N ARG A 52 10.70 7.26 20.11
CA ARG A 52 10.77 8.73 20.13
C ARG A 52 11.23 9.32 21.47
N GLU A 53 11.16 8.53 22.53
CA GLU A 53 11.72 8.94 23.85
C GLU A 53 13.25 8.95 23.84
N CYS A 54 13.87 8.25 22.86
CA CYS A 54 15.32 8.27 22.67
C CYS A 54 15.73 9.33 21.65
N PRO A 55 16.91 9.96 21.80
CA PRO A 55 17.49 10.82 20.78
C PRO A 55 17.52 10.12 19.41
N GLY A 56 17.20 10.84 18.33
CA GLY A 56 17.14 10.29 16.96
C GLY A 56 15.88 9.48 16.64
N GLY A 57 15.13 9.00 17.63
CA GLY A 57 13.94 8.17 17.41
C GLY A 57 12.79 8.89 16.71
N GLY A 58 12.77 10.23 16.70
CA GLY A 58 11.81 11.03 15.96
C GLY A 58 11.96 10.94 14.44
N ASP A 59 13.15 10.54 13.95
CA ASP A 59 13.46 10.44 12.53
C ASP A 59 13.09 9.09 11.91
N VAL A 60 12.54 8.17 12.71
CA VAL A 60 12.09 6.85 12.24
C VAL A 60 10.87 6.98 11.33
N ASP A 61 10.98 6.49 10.09
CA ASP A 61 9.91 6.50 9.09
C ASP A 61 8.87 5.41 9.38
N GLY A 62 7.91 5.72 10.25
CA GLY A 62 6.83 4.81 10.62
C GLY A 62 5.94 4.38 9.45
N TYR A 63 5.78 5.23 8.41
CA TYR A 63 5.03 4.87 7.20
C TYR A 63 5.74 3.79 6.41
N ARG A 64 7.06 3.85 6.29
CA ARG A 64 7.87 2.84 5.61
C ARG A 64 7.79 1.50 6.34
N ILE A 65 7.93 1.51 7.66
CA ILE A 65 7.83 0.30 8.49
C ILE A 65 6.46 -0.35 8.30
N LYS A 66 5.38 0.41 8.43
CA LYS A 66 4.01 -0.08 8.22
C LYS A 66 3.76 -0.57 6.78
N ALA A 67 4.35 0.08 5.77
CA ALA A 67 4.19 -0.34 4.39
C ALA A 67 4.86 -1.69 4.10
N ILE A 68 6.05 -1.91 4.64
CA ILE A 68 6.75 -3.20 4.54
C ILE A 68 5.98 -4.26 5.35
N PHE A 69 5.50 -3.93 6.55
CA PHE A 69 4.68 -4.82 7.36
C PHE A 69 3.41 -5.26 6.59
N TYR A 70 2.70 -4.31 5.99
CA TYR A 70 1.53 -4.59 5.18
C TYR A 70 1.84 -5.52 4.01
N ALA A 71 2.93 -5.26 3.26
CA ALA A 71 3.34 -6.07 2.13
C ALA A 71 3.66 -7.53 2.51
N LEU A 72 4.13 -7.75 3.74
CA LEU A 72 4.53 -9.06 4.23
C LEU A 72 3.37 -9.86 4.84
N PHE A 73 2.36 -9.19 5.41
CA PHE A 73 1.38 -9.83 6.29
C PHE A 73 -0.09 -9.61 5.90
N PHE A 74 -0.41 -8.70 4.99
CA PHE A 74 -1.81 -8.52 4.58
C PHE A 74 -2.35 -9.76 3.86
N GLY A 75 -3.43 -10.32 4.37
CA GLY A 75 -4.05 -11.53 3.80
C GLY A 75 -3.30 -12.82 4.09
N ALA A 76 -2.22 -12.77 4.87
CA ALA A 76 -1.54 -13.94 5.39
C ALA A 76 -2.03 -14.29 6.79
N ASP A 77 -1.94 -15.58 7.15
CA ASP A 77 -2.11 -15.98 8.53
C ASP A 77 -0.97 -15.35 9.35
N GLN A 78 -1.31 -14.36 10.15
CA GLN A 78 -0.34 -13.77 11.06
C GLN A 78 -0.18 -14.71 12.25
N PRO A 79 1.04 -15.12 12.57
CA PRO A 79 1.30 -15.70 13.88
C PRO A 79 0.86 -14.66 14.92
N GLY A 80 0.32 -15.12 16.04
CA GLY A 80 -0.06 -14.22 17.14
C GLY A 80 1.15 -13.41 17.58
N MET A 81 1.25 -12.16 17.07
CA MET A 81 2.36 -11.26 17.36
C MET A 81 2.12 -10.57 18.70
N GLY A 82 3.09 -10.68 19.60
CA GLY A 82 3.13 -9.93 20.84
C GLY A 82 3.91 -8.62 20.72
N LYS A 83 4.00 -7.88 21.84
CA LYS A 83 4.71 -6.60 21.89
C LYS A 83 6.17 -6.71 21.45
N GLU A 84 6.84 -7.78 21.84
CA GLU A 84 8.25 -8.04 21.53
C GLU A 84 8.46 -8.30 20.03
N ASP A 85 7.49 -8.94 19.37
CA ASP A 85 7.57 -9.21 17.93
C ASP A 85 7.47 -7.92 17.12
N TYR A 86 6.55 -6.98 17.50
CA TYR A 86 6.47 -5.67 16.89
C TYR A 86 7.71 -4.83 17.15
N ARG A 87 8.29 -4.93 18.34
CA ARG A 87 9.55 -4.27 18.67
C ARG A 87 10.68 -4.81 17.81
N GLY A 88 10.86 -6.14 17.76
CA GLY A 88 11.87 -6.77 16.91
C GLY A 88 11.72 -6.43 15.44
N PHE A 89 10.45 -6.31 14.95
CA PHE A 89 10.20 -5.87 13.58
C PHE A 89 10.67 -4.44 13.36
N ALA A 90 10.35 -3.52 14.26
CA ALA A 90 10.76 -2.11 14.16
C ALA A 90 12.28 -1.94 14.31
N ASP A 91 12.93 -2.74 15.14
CA ASP A 91 14.38 -2.73 15.34
C ASP A 91 15.16 -3.13 14.08
N CYS A 92 14.53 -3.84 13.11
CA CYS A 92 15.15 -4.10 11.80
C CYS A 92 15.42 -2.84 10.97
N PHE A 93 14.86 -1.69 11.32
CA PHE A 93 14.93 -0.43 10.59
C PHE A 93 15.87 0.60 11.20
N VAL A 94 16.44 0.29 12.34
CA VAL A 94 17.30 1.21 13.09
C VAL A 94 18.56 0.51 13.58
N SER A 95 19.55 1.30 13.95
CA SER A 95 20.65 0.87 14.82
C SER A 95 20.61 1.68 16.11
N TYR A 96 21.24 1.15 17.15
CA TYR A 96 21.38 1.81 18.44
C TYR A 96 22.87 2.13 18.65
N GLU A 97 23.19 3.41 18.75
CA GLU A 97 24.56 3.90 18.91
C GLU A 97 24.73 4.57 20.28
N GLU A 98 25.79 4.18 20.99
CA GLU A 98 26.16 4.90 22.22
C GLU A 98 26.84 6.21 21.83
N ARG A 99 26.38 7.31 22.43
CA ARG A 99 26.89 8.67 22.28
C ARG A 99 27.24 9.24 23.64
N GLU A 100 28.11 10.22 23.66
CA GLU A 100 28.49 10.97 24.84
C GLU A 100 28.15 12.44 24.61
N ASP A 101 27.49 13.06 25.62
CA ASP A 101 27.20 14.48 25.59
C ASP A 101 28.39 15.34 26.03
N GLU A 102 28.27 16.67 25.98
CA GLU A 102 29.33 17.62 26.37
C GLU A 102 29.69 17.52 27.88
N GLU A 103 28.82 16.93 28.69
CA GLU A 103 29.00 16.74 30.12
C GLU A 103 29.62 15.36 30.47
N GLY A 104 29.84 14.51 29.44
CA GLY A 104 30.39 13.16 29.60
C GLY A 104 29.35 12.09 29.96
N ASN A 105 28.06 12.36 29.82
CA ASN A 105 27.02 11.38 30.06
C ASN A 105 26.82 10.53 28.80
N VAL A 106 26.80 9.20 28.96
CA VAL A 106 26.54 8.26 27.87
C VAL A 106 25.04 8.09 27.69
N TYR A 107 24.58 8.22 26.45
CA TYR A 107 23.19 7.97 26.06
C TYR A 107 23.13 7.11 24.80
N THR A 108 21.98 6.45 24.57
CA THR A 108 21.72 5.67 23.38
C THR A 108 20.96 6.51 22.37
N GLU A 109 21.48 6.63 21.15
CA GLU A 109 20.83 7.27 20.01
C GLU A 109 20.22 6.21 19.11
N VAL A 110 18.98 6.46 18.64
CA VAL A 110 18.31 5.65 17.63
C VAL A 110 18.65 6.23 16.24
N VAL A 111 19.35 5.45 15.43
CA VAL A 111 19.78 5.87 14.09
C VAL A 111 19.02 5.10 13.02
N PRO A 112 18.13 5.75 12.24
CA PRO A 112 17.41 5.11 11.15
C PRO A 112 18.35 4.57 10.06
N LEU A 113 18.15 3.33 9.64
CA LEU A 113 18.89 2.72 8.54
C LEU A 113 18.42 3.31 7.20
N SER A 114 19.36 3.79 6.39
CA SER A 114 19.11 4.33 5.05
C SER A 114 19.06 3.27 3.96
N SER A 115 19.74 2.14 4.17
CA SER A 115 19.84 1.04 3.19
C SER A 115 18.66 0.10 3.30
N LEU A 116 17.83 0.04 2.24
CA LEU A 116 16.74 -0.93 2.14
C LEU A 116 17.25 -2.37 2.10
N ASP A 117 18.39 -2.62 1.50
CA ASP A 117 18.97 -3.97 1.45
C ASP A 117 19.35 -4.46 2.85
N THR A 118 19.91 -3.58 3.69
CA THR A 118 20.21 -3.89 5.10
C THR A 118 18.92 -4.18 5.87
N ILE A 119 17.90 -3.34 5.70
CA ILE A 119 16.58 -3.52 6.33
C ILE A 119 15.97 -4.88 5.94
N TYR A 120 15.96 -5.20 4.65
CA TYR A 120 15.41 -6.48 4.19
C TYR A 120 16.22 -7.68 4.68
N SER A 121 17.55 -7.57 4.74
CA SER A 121 18.40 -8.62 5.32
C SER A 121 18.09 -8.85 6.79
N ASN A 122 17.90 -7.78 7.58
CA ASN A 122 17.50 -7.89 8.98
C ASN A 122 16.13 -8.57 9.13
N LEU A 123 15.17 -8.19 8.28
CA LEU A 123 13.83 -8.79 8.26
C LEU A 123 13.87 -10.27 7.87
N GLU A 124 14.70 -10.67 6.92
CA GLU A 124 14.88 -12.08 6.53
C GLU A 124 15.42 -12.92 7.69
N ILE A 125 16.37 -12.36 8.46
CA ILE A 125 16.89 -12.99 9.67
C ILE A 125 15.79 -13.13 10.73
N LEU A 126 15.06 -12.05 11.00
CA LEU A 126 13.97 -12.05 12.00
C LEU A 126 12.86 -13.04 11.63
N LEU A 127 12.45 -13.07 10.35
CA LEU A 127 11.33 -13.87 9.88
C LEU A 127 11.71 -15.33 9.59
N GLY A 128 13.00 -15.65 9.49
CA GLY A 128 13.48 -16.98 9.09
C GLY A 128 13.10 -17.36 7.66
N ARG A 129 12.78 -16.38 6.79
CA ARG A 129 12.40 -16.57 5.39
C ARG A 129 12.80 -15.38 4.52
N ALA A 130 12.98 -15.64 3.22
CA ALA A 130 13.31 -14.60 2.26
C ALA A 130 12.16 -13.59 2.10
N VAL A 131 12.51 -12.32 1.95
CA VAL A 131 11.62 -11.26 1.48
C VAL A 131 11.75 -11.19 -0.04
N THR A 132 10.72 -11.65 -0.73
CA THR A 132 10.73 -11.74 -2.18
C THR A 132 10.78 -10.37 -2.85
N GLU A 133 11.26 -10.32 -4.10
CA GLU A 133 11.25 -9.08 -4.89
C GLU A 133 9.82 -8.53 -5.04
N GLU A 134 8.83 -9.40 -5.17
CA GLU A 134 7.42 -8.99 -5.20
C GLU A 134 7.01 -8.27 -3.90
N ASN A 135 7.43 -8.76 -2.74
CA ASN A 135 7.18 -8.08 -1.46
C ASN A 135 7.84 -6.70 -1.41
N ARG A 136 9.07 -6.57 -1.93
CA ARG A 136 9.83 -5.30 -1.96
C ARG A 136 9.15 -4.28 -2.87
N ILE A 137 8.74 -4.68 -4.08
CA ILE A 137 8.00 -3.84 -5.04
C ILE A 137 6.65 -3.40 -4.44
N ASN A 138 5.92 -4.33 -3.82
CA ASN A 138 4.64 -4.04 -3.19
C ASN A 138 4.79 -3.10 -2.01
N ALA A 139 5.81 -3.28 -1.16
CA ALA A 139 6.09 -2.38 -0.04
C ALA A 139 6.35 -0.95 -0.52
N GLN A 140 7.13 -0.78 -1.59
CA GLN A 140 7.39 0.54 -2.17
C GLN A 140 6.10 1.19 -2.70
N ARG A 141 5.24 0.43 -3.38
CA ARG A 141 3.95 0.94 -3.89
C ARG A 141 3.01 1.32 -2.74
N ILE A 142 2.92 0.47 -1.72
CA ILE A 142 2.10 0.73 -0.52
C ILE A 142 2.58 1.98 0.21
N TYR A 143 3.90 2.15 0.35
CA TYR A 143 4.49 3.35 0.94
C TYR A 143 4.07 4.61 0.19
N GLN A 144 4.14 4.62 -1.14
CA GLN A 144 3.71 5.76 -1.94
C GLN A 144 2.22 6.09 -1.74
N ILE A 145 1.35 5.08 -1.70
CA ILE A 145 -0.08 5.28 -1.44
C ILE A 145 -0.28 5.87 -0.04
N ALA A 146 0.41 5.34 0.97
CA ALA A 146 0.25 5.74 2.35
C ALA A 146 0.66 7.20 2.60
N ILE A 147 1.80 7.64 2.04
CA ILE A 147 2.28 9.02 2.21
C ILE A 147 1.45 10.03 1.40
N GLN A 148 0.96 9.66 0.21
CA GLN A 148 0.07 10.52 -0.58
C GLN A 148 -1.26 10.72 0.13
N GLY A 149 -1.81 9.68 0.73
CA GLY A 149 -3.04 9.75 1.51
C GLY A 149 -2.90 10.54 2.82
N ALA A 150 -1.71 10.56 3.43
CA ALA A 150 -1.45 11.31 4.66
C ALA A 150 -1.42 12.84 4.44
N GLY A 151 -1.12 13.28 3.21
CA GLY A 151 -1.12 14.70 2.81
C GLY A 151 -2.45 15.21 2.28
N SER A 152 -3.39 14.31 2.00
CA SER A 152 -4.70 14.63 1.46
C SER A 152 -5.75 14.38 2.55
N GLN A 153 -6.29 15.43 3.13
CA GLN A 153 -7.69 15.34 3.56
C GLN A 153 -8.45 14.75 2.37
N PRO A 154 -9.39 13.81 2.55
CA PRO A 154 -10.23 13.42 1.46
C PRO A 154 -10.99 14.68 1.01
N ASP A 155 -10.44 15.34 0.01
CA ASP A 155 -11.18 16.36 -0.70
C ASP A 155 -12.37 15.63 -1.31
N ARG A 156 -13.55 15.87 -0.74
CA ARG A 156 -14.83 15.38 -1.20
C ARG A 156 -15.20 16.07 -2.51
N GLY A 157 -14.27 16.16 -3.44
CA GLY A 157 -14.42 17.02 -4.58
C GLY A 157 -13.74 16.62 -5.87
N ASP A 158 -12.96 15.55 -5.92
CA ASP A 158 -12.50 15.07 -7.22
C ASP A 158 -13.65 14.36 -7.93
N SER A 159 -14.44 15.18 -8.58
CA SER A 159 -15.49 14.73 -9.46
C SER A 159 -14.86 13.97 -10.63
N LEU A 160 -15.11 12.68 -10.66
CA LEU A 160 -14.93 11.88 -11.88
C LEU A 160 -15.49 12.64 -13.09
N PRO A 161 -14.94 12.46 -14.28
CA PRO A 161 -15.42 13.16 -15.47
C PRO A 161 -16.94 13.14 -15.58
N PRO A 162 -17.60 14.23 -16.03
CA PRO A 162 -19.04 14.24 -16.20
C PRO A 162 -19.50 13.04 -17.03
N GLY A 163 -20.52 12.34 -16.56
CA GLY A 163 -21.01 11.12 -17.19
C GLY A 163 -20.40 9.82 -16.65
N THR A 164 -19.49 9.89 -15.67
CA THR A 164 -18.99 8.69 -14.96
C THR A 164 -20.07 8.18 -14.00
N GLY A 165 -20.33 6.89 -14.02
CA GLY A 165 -21.33 6.26 -13.15
C GLY A 165 -20.97 4.83 -12.81
N LEU A 166 -21.31 4.39 -11.60
CA LEU A 166 -21.23 2.99 -11.20
C LEU A 166 -22.20 2.17 -12.03
N GLY A 167 -21.68 1.11 -12.67
CA GLY A 167 -22.49 0.10 -13.35
C GLY A 167 -22.75 -1.13 -12.45
N GLU A 168 -23.41 -2.13 -13.01
CA GLU A 168 -23.75 -3.39 -12.33
C GLU A 168 -22.72 -4.51 -12.63
N GLY A 169 -21.71 -4.24 -13.48
CA GLY A 169 -20.68 -5.21 -13.86
C GLY A 169 -19.77 -5.60 -12.69
N SER A 170 -19.26 -6.80 -12.74
CA SER A 170 -18.33 -7.36 -11.77
C SER A 170 -16.87 -7.23 -12.21
N PHE A 171 -15.93 -7.51 -11.30
CA PHE A 171 -14.50 -7.64 -11.67
C PHE A 171 -14.28 -8.74 -12.73
N SER A 172 -15.06 -9.81 -12.68
CA SER A 172 -15.01 -10.87 -13.70
C SER A 172 -15.38 -10.35 -15.08
N ASP A 173 -16.41 -9.50 -15.17
CA ASP A 173 -16.83 -8.88 -16.44
C ASP A 173 -15.76 -7.92 -16.97
N LEU A 174 -15.12 -7.16 -16.06
CA LEU A 174 -14.00 -6.29 -16.40
C LEU A 174 -12.84 -7.09 -17.02
N MET A 175 -12.44 -8.19 -16.38
CA MET A 175 -11.35 -9.03 -16.86
C MET A 175 -11.71 -9.75 -18.15
N ALA A 176 -12.95 -10.23 -18.26
CA ALA A 176 -13.45 -10.85 -19.49
C ALA A 176 -13.44 -9.86 -20.67
N GLU A 177 -13.77 -8.60 -20.42
CA GLU A 177 -13.69 -7.58 -21.46
C GLU A 177 -12.24 -7.24 -21.79
N ALA A 178 -11.39 -7.01 -20.79
CA ALA A 178 -9.99 -6.62 -20.97
C ALA A 178 -9.18 -7.65 -21.79
N THR A 179 -9.41 -8.94 -21.53
CA THR A 179 -8.66 -10.04 -22.19
C THR A 179 -8.95 -10.16 -23.68
N LYS A 180 -10.07 -9.64 -24.17
CA LYS A 180 -10.40 -9.63 -25.62
C LYS A 180 -9.39 -8.84 -26.46
N TYR A 181 -8.69 -7.90 -25.84
CA TYR A 181 -7.80 -6.94 -26.52
C TYR A 181 -6.32 -7.25 -26.33
N ILE A 182 -5.98 -8.42 -25.79
CA ILE A 182 -4.59 -8.88 -25.70
C ILE A 182 -4.01 -9.00 -27.11
N GLY A 183 -2.87 -8.33 -27.34
CA GLY A 183 -2.20 -8.32 -28.65
C GLY A 183 -2.65 -7.21 -29.59
N TYR A 184 -3.60 -6.37 -29.20
CA TYR A 184 -3.96 -5.18 -29.98
C TYR A 184 -2.80 -4.16 -29.96
N PRO A 185 -2.59 -3.42 -31.09
CA PRO A 185 -1.50 -2.47 -31.18
C PRO A 185 -1.73 -1.27 -30.26
N TYR A 186 -0.63 -0.82 -29.67
CA TYR A 186 -0.63 0.48 -28.97
C TYR A 186 -0.64 1.61 -29.99
N LEU A 187 -1.59 2.50 -29.87
CA LEU A 187 -1.66 3.72 -30.67
C LEU A 187 -1.94 4.92 -29.77
N MET A 188 -1.06 5.92 -29.79
CA MET A 188 -1.25 7.15 -29.01
C MET A 188 -2.54 7.86 -29.44
N GLY A 189 -3.42 8.15 -28.45
CA GLY A 189 -4.76 8.70 -28.70
C GLY A 189 -5.81 7.68 -29.10
N GLY A 190 -5.43 6.42 -29.33
CA GLY A 190 -6.33 5.32 -29.65
C GLY A 190 -7.25 4.99 -28.46
N SER A 191 -8.52 4.68 -28.76
CA SER A 191 -9.54 4.49 -27.72
C SER A 191 -10.59 3.41 -28.09
N SER A 192 -10.36 2.65 -29.14
CA SER A 192 -11.29 1.63 -29.61
C SER A 192 -10.57 0.45 -30.29
N PRO A 193 -11.23 -0.71 -30.41
CA PRO A 193 -10.65 -1.85 -31.14
C PRO A 193 -10.29 -1.54 -32.61
N GLY A 194 -11.02 -0.66 -33.25
CA GLY A 194 -10.80 -0.29 -34.65
C GLY A 194 -9.59 0.62 -34.88
N THR A 195 -9.17 1.34 -33.85
CA THR A 195 -8.02 2.26 -33.92
C THR A 195 -6.79 1.75 -33.17
N GLY A 196 -6.93 0.77 -32.30
CA GLY A 196 -5.96 0.44 -31.26
C GLY A 196 -6.20 1.29 -30.01
N PHE A 197 -5.35 1.10 -29.01
CA PHE A 197 -5.52 1.75 -27.70
C PHE A 197 -4.25 2.44 -27.23
N ASP A 198 -4.39 3.60 -26.58
CA ASP A 198 -3.41 4.06 -25.61
C ASP A 198 -3.80 3.59 -24.20
N CYS A 199 -2.95 3.86 -23.20
CA CYS A 199 -3.17 3.41 -21.82
C CYS A 199 -4.51 3.86 -21.24
N SER A 200 -4.85 5.14 -21.40
CA SER A 200 -6.10 5.70 -20.90
C SER A 200 -7.31 5.30 -21.73
N GLY A 201 -7.15 5.21 -23.04
CA GLY A 201 -8.20 4.75 -23.94
C GLY A 201 -8.61 3.32 -23.68
N PHE A 202 -7.67 2.44 -23.42
CA PHE A 202 -7.93 1.05 -23.02
C PHE A 202 -8.73 0.98 -21.72
N ILE A 203 -8.29 1.70 -20.68
CA ILE A 203 -9.00 1.73 -19.40
C ILE A 203 -10.42 2.24 -19.56
N CYS A 204 -10.60 3.40 -20.20
CA CYS A 204 -11.94 3.98 -20.42
C CYS A 204 -12.86 3.02 -21.19
N TRP A 205 -12.32 2.35 -22.20
CA TRP A 205 -13.07 1.39 -23.01
C TRP A 205 -13.51 0.17 -22.20
N VAL A 206 -12.55 -0.47 -21.51
CA VAL A 206 -12.82 -1.71 -20.78
C VAL A 206 -13.80 -1.50 -19.64
N TYR A 207 -13.62 -0.45 -18.83
CA TYR A 207 -14.54 -0.13 -17.75
C TYR A 207 -15.95 0.15 -18.23
N THR A 208 -16.09 0.90 -19.33
CA THR A 208 -17.40 1.22 -19.90
C THR A 208 -18.06 0.01 -20.54
N LYS A 209 -17.30 -0.82 -21.27
CA LYS A 209 -17.85 -1.99 -21.97
C LYS A 209 -18.17 -3.17 -21.07
N SER A 210 -17.43 -3.32 -19.98
CA SER A 210 -17.73 -4.33 -18.95
C SER A 210 -18.96 -3.99 -18.10
N GLY A 211 -19.49 -2.77 -18.21
CA GLY A 211 -20.58 -2.30 -17.37
C GLY A 211 -20.22 -2.12 -15.90
N VAL A 212 -18.93 -2.16 -15.54
CA VAL A 212 -18.47 -1.90 -14.17
C VAL A 212 -18.55 -0.42 -13.84
N TYR A 213 -18.17 0.40 -14.82
CA TYR A 213 -18.08 1.85 -14.63
C TYR A 213 -18.24 2.56 -15.97
N SER A 214 -19.18 3.50 -16.08
CA SER A 214 -19.27 4.36 -17.26
C SER A 214 -18.18 5.43 -17.16
N LEU A 215 -17.03 5.16 -17.78
CA LEU A 215 -15.85 6.05 -17.75
C LEU A 215 -15.67 6.71 -19.12
N PRO A 216 -16.09 7.99 -19.28
CA PRO A 216 -15.86 8.74 -20.51
C PRO A 216 -14.38 8.84 -20.87
N ARG A 217 -14.09 8.97 -22.19
CA ARG A 217 -12.72 9.15 -22.65
C ARG A 217 -12.05 10.34 -21.98
N THR A 218 -10.96 10.08 -21.28
CA THR A 218 -10.13 11.07 -20.61
C THR A 218 -8.65 10.70 -20.72
N THR A 219 -7.78 11.56 -20.25
CA THR A 219 -6.34 11.30 -20.18
C THR A 219 -5.98 10.40 -19.00
N ALA A 220 -4.77 9.84 -18.99
CA ALA A 220 -4.26 9.10 -17.84
C ALA A 220 -4.30 9.94 -16.56
N GLN A 221 -3.99 11.24 -16.64
CA GLN A 221 -4.08 12.17 -15.52
C GLN A 221 -5.54 12.35 -15.06
N GLY A 222 -6.49 12.42 -16.01
CA GLY A 222 -7.92 12.55 -15.67
C GLY A 222 -8.55 11.29 -15.08
N ILE A 223 -7.93 10.11 -15.27
CA ILE A 223 -8.32 8.87 -14.57
C ILE A 223 -7.72 8.85 -13.17
N TYR A 224 -6.52 9.41 -13.01
CA TYR A 224 -5.78 9.43 -11.75
C TYR A 224 -6.37 10.39 -10.73
N ASN A 225 -6.85 11.55 -11.16
CA ASN A 225 -7.47 12.57 -10.32
C ASN A 225 -8.89 12.16 -9.92
#